data_8a7da471b012070c0ae205b64cb9cf95
#
_entry.id   8a7da471b012070c0ae205b64cb9cf95
#
_cell.length_a   1.000
_cell.length_b   1.000
_cell.length_c   1.000
_cell.angle_alpha   90.00
_cell.angle_beta   90.00
_cell.angle_gamma   90.00
#
_symmetry.space_group_name_H-M   'P 1'
#
loop_
_entity.id
_entity.type
_entity.pdbx_description
1 polymer ?
#
loop_
_entity_poly.entity_id
_entity_poly.type
_entity_poly.pdbx_seq_one_letter_code
_entity_poly.pdbx_strand_id
1 'polypeptide(L)'
;MKKEERHKVLAIPVTFTEDKPKFLTVRDRRFKEWLFISGGCRKREVLNPIRCALRELEEETRGVVNVKSGLYTSYTFETTDRSPEELEEDRKEGVHVTIVYHVFIFFMKISAHEQQDIVRKFNYEKAKVELRKKDKLPIKRTYDENDFMSFDTLDIFNRKNRWDLIVNKVINNPDFYSALNSLNRKSFNIR
;
A
#
# COMPACT_ATOMS: atom_id res chain seq x y z
N MET A 1 -15.78 15.15 -23.24
CA MET A 1 -15.59 14.37 -22.01
C MET A 1 -15.29 15.28 -20.83
N LYS A 2 -15.93 15.01 -19.70
CA LYS A 2 -15.67 15.74 -18.46
C LYS A 2 -14.32 15.29 -17.88
N LYS A 3 -13.50 16.24 -17.46
CA LYS A 3 -12.25 15.95 -16.74
C LYS A 3 -12.58 15.74 -15.25
N GLU A 4 -12.03 14.68 -14.66
CA GLU A 4 -12.22 14.34 -13.27
C GLU A 4 -10.86 14.05 -12.63
N GLU A 5 -10.63 14.59 -11.43
CA GLU A 5 -9.45 14.32 -10.62
C GLU A 5 -9.86 13.44 -9.44
N ARG A 6 -9.13 12.35 -9.26
CA ARG A 6 -9.32 11.45 -8.11
C ARG A 6 -8.03 11.37 -7.31
N HIS A 7 -8.17 11.21 -6.01
CA HIS A 7 -7.07 11.11 -5.09
C HIS A 7 -6.96 9.70 -4.53
N LYS A 8 -5.77 9.13 -4.62
CA LYS A 8 -5.43 7.82 -4.05
C LYS A 8 -4.17 7.94 -3.19
N VAL A 9 -3.95 6.96 -2.35
CA VAL A 9 -2.74 6.86 -1.53
C VAL A 9 -1.98 5.59 -1.85
N LEU A 10 -0.68 5.65 -1.61
CA LEU A 10 0.19 4.49 -1.43
C LEU A 10 0.77 4.59 -0.02
N ALA A 11 0.57 3.56 0.78
CA ALA A 11 1.11 3.47 2.13
C ALA A 11 2.22 2.41 2.13
N ILE A 12 3.46 2.83 2.35
CA ILE A 12 4.64 2.00 2.20
C ILE A 12 5.43 1.95 3.52
N PRO A 13 5.09 1.04 4.43
CA PRO A 13 5.94 0.78 5.59
C PRO A 13 7.29 0.23 5.16
N VAL A 14 8.35 0.73 5.77
CA VAL A 14 9.74 0.32 5.49
C VAL A 14 10.52 0.16 6.78
N THR A 15 11.40 -0.85 6.80
CA THR A 15 12.38 -1.04 7.88
C THR A 15 13.80 -0.97 7.32
N PHE A 16 14.69 -0.37 8.10
CA PHE A 16 16.13 -0.25 7.79
C PHE A 16 17.00 -1.06 8.74
N THR A 17 16.42 -2.03 9.45
CA THR A 17 17.15 -2.83 10.46
C THR A 17 18.12 -3.85 9.88
N GLU A 18 18.09 -4.05 8.57
CA GLU A 18 18.98 -4.93 7.82
C GLU A 18 19.80 -4.10 6.80
N ASP A 19 20.74 -4.74 6.10
CA ASP A 19 21.62 -4.08 5.13
C ASP A 19 20.87 -3.33 4.03
N LYS A 20 19.74 -3.88 3.60
CA LYS A 20 18.89 -3.26 2.57
C LYS A 20 17.50 -2.94 3.14
N PRO A 21 16.88 -1.82 2.73
CA PRO A 21 15.50 -1.54 3.10
C PRO A 21 14.56 -2.67 2.69
N LYS A 22 13.65 -3.04 3.58
CA LYS A 22 12.55 -3.96 3.28
C LYS A 22 11.23 -3.22 3.35
N PHE A 23 10.40 -3.45 2.37
CA PHE A 23 9.11 -2.80 2.18
C PHE A 23 8.00 -3.79 2.43
N LEU A 24 6.95 -3.34 3.10
CA LEU A 24 5.72 -4.11 3.21
C LEU A 24 5.04 -4.16 1.84
N THR A 25 4.80 -5.37 1.37
CA THR A 25 4.08 -5.64 0.13
C THR A 25 2.95 -6.61 0.39
N VAL A 26 1.92 -6.53 -0.41
CA VAL A 26 0.74 -7.42 -0.33
C VAL A 26 0.42 -7.98 -1.70
N ARG A 27 -0.23 -9.15 -1.74
CA ARG A 27 -0.73 -9.72 -2.98
C ARG A 27 -2.25 -9.60 -3.03
N ASP A 28 -2.75 -8.97 -4.07
CA ASP A 28 -4.18 -8.87 -4.35
C ASP A 28 -4.77 -10.26 -4.58
N ARG A 29 -5.89 -10.55 -3.92
CA ARG A 29 -6.55 -11.84 -3.98
C ARG A 29 -7.15 -12.13 -5.35
N ARG A 30 -7.71 -11.11 -5.99
CA ARG A 30 -8.44 -11.26 -7.26
C ARG A 30 -7.49 -11.46 -8.44
N PHE A 31 -6.47 -10.59 -8.55
CA PHE A 31 -5.56 -10.57 -9.70
C PHE A 31 -4.26 -11.32 -9.46
N LYS A 32 -3.97 -11.71 -8.20
CA LYS A 32 -2.74 -12.40 -7.81
C LYS A 32 -1.48 -11.59 -8.13
N GLU A 33 -1.58 -10.28 -8.04
CA GLU A 33 -0.47 -9.37 -8.28
C GLU A 33 0.01 -8.75 -6.97
N TRP A 34 1.32 -8.61 -6.86
CA TRP A 34 1.97 -7.96 -5.72
C TRP A 34 2.05 -6.45 -5.93
N LEU A 35 1.79 -5.70 -4.88
CA LEU A 35 1.78 -4.23 -4.90
C LEU A 35 2.08 -3.66 -3.51
N PHE A 36 2.29 -2.35 -3.47
CA PHE A 36 2.22 -1.58 -2.23
C PHE A 36 0.76 -1.40 -1.82
N ILE A 37 0.55 -1.18 -0.52
CA ILE A 37 -0.80 -0.88 -0.02
C ILE A 37 -1.30 0.40 -0.69
N SER A 38 -2.49 0.35 -1.26
CA SER A 38 -3.08 1.45 -2.00
C SER A 38 -4.59 1.51 -1.82
N GLY A 39 -5.14 2.69 -2.01
CA GLY A 39 -6.59 2.84 -2.01
C GLY A 39 -7.03 4.24 -2.34
N GLY A 40 -8.32 4.37 -2.62
CA GLY A 40 -8.96 5.65 -2.92
C GLY A 40 -9.27 6.45 -1.66
N CYS A 41 -9.00 7.75 -1.70
CA CYS A 41 -9.35 8.65 -0.61
C CYS A 41 -10.85 8.97 -0.65
N ARG A 42 -11.48 8.94 0.52
CA ARG A 42 -12.84 9.48 0.69
C ARG A 42 -12.79 11.00 0.54
N LYS A 43 -13.92 11.61 0.16
CA LYS A 43 -13.99 13.05 -0.06
C LYS A 43 -13.41 13.88 1.09
N ARG A 44 -13.70 13.48 2.33
CA ARG A 44 -13.19 14.15 3.54
C ARG A 44 -11.71 13.91 3.81
N GLU A 45 -11.11 12.89 3.21
CA GLU A 45 -9.69 12.55 3.38
C GLU A 45 -8.79 13.29 2.40
N VAL A 46 -9.34 13.84 1.33
CA VAL A 46 -8.55 14.55 0.30
C VAL A 46 -7.78 15.74 0.87
N LEU A 47 -8.33 16.43 1.88
CA LEU A 47 -7.67 17.53 2.57
C LEU A 47 -6.62 17.08 3.58
N ASN A 48 -6.61 15.78 3.94
CA ASN A 48 -5.64 15.20 4.86
C ASN A 48 -5.33 13.76 4.44
N PRO A 49 -4.57 13.59 3.35
CA PRO A 49 -4.35 12.27 2.73
C PRO A 49 -3.68 11.24 3.64
N ILE A 50 -2.96 11.66 4.68
CA ILE A 50 -2.37 10.70 5.64
C ILE A 50 -3.45 9.87 6.34
N ARG A 51 -4.61 10.43 6.61
CA ARG A 51 -5.74 9.67 7.17
C ARG A 51 -6.20 8.56 6.24
N CYS A 52 -6.24 8.86 4.94
CA CYS A 52 -6.51 7.86 3.91
C CYS A 52 -5.47 6.73 3.95
N ALA A 53 -4.17 7.10 3.97
CA ALA A 53 -3.08 6.13 4.01
C ALA A 53 -3.16 5.22 5.26
N LEU A 54 -3.43 5.80 6.43
CA LEU A 54 -3.54 5.04 7.68
C LEU A 54 -4.76 4.11 7.68
N ARG A 55 -5.88 4.55 7.12
CA ARG A 55 -7.08 3.72 6.97
C ARG A 55 -6.83 2.55 6.03
N GLU A 56 -6.26 2.80 4.86
CA GLU A 56 -5.94 1.74 3.89
C GLU A 56 -4.92 0.75 4.47
N LEU A 57 -3.93 1.24 5.20
CA LEU A 57 -2.95 0.39 5.87
C LEU A 57 -3.62 -0.54 6.88
N GLU A 58 -4.53 -0.03 7.72
CA GLU A 58 -5.30 -0.83 8.66
C GLU A 58 -6.17 -1.87 7.93
N GLU A 59 -6.92 -1.44 6.94
CA GLU A 59 -7.84 -2.31 6.21
C GLU A 59 -7.12 -3.41 5.45
N GLU A 60 -6.09 -3.08 4.68
CA GLU A 60 -5.38 -4.03 3.82
C GLU A 60 -4.43 -4.97 4.59
N THR A 61 -4.04 -4.62 5.81
CA THR A 61 -3.24 -5.49 6.68
C THR A 61 -4.07 -6.18 7.77
N ARG A 62 -5.38 -6.06 7.74
CA ARG A 62 -6.29 -6.61 8.75
C ARG A 62 -5.95 -6.13 10.17
N GLY A 63 -5.50 -4.89 10.29
CA GLY A 63 -5.16 -4.26 11.57
C GLY A 63 -3.85 -4.73 12.21
N VAL A 64 -3.06 -5.57 11.54
CA VAL A 64 -1.82 -6.11 12.15
C VAL A 64 -0.63 -5.17 12.02
N VAL A 65 -0.66 -4.21 11.10
CA VAL A 65 0.40 -3.21 10.95
C VAL A 65 -0.06 -1.87 11.50
N ASN A 66 0.74 -1.33 12.41
CA ASN A 66 0.47 -0.04 13.03
C ASN A 66 1.74 0.82 13.05
N VAL A 67 1.67 1.98 12.41
CA VAL A 67 2.78 2.93 12.30
C VAL A 67 2.62 4.07 13.30
N LYS A 68 2.54 3.75 14.59
CA LYS A 68 2.24 4.68 15.69
C LYS A 68 3.19 5.85 15.84
N SER A 69 4.45 5.70 15.44
CA SER A 69 5.49 6.71 15.71
C SER A 69 5.36 7.98 14.88
N GLY A 70 4.56 7.96 13.85
CA GLY A 70 4.36 9.12 12.98
C GLY A 70 5.58 9.57 12.18
N LEU A 71 6.69 8.80 12.18
CA LEU A 71 7.84 9.13 11.34
C LEU A 71 7.59 8.64 9.92
N TYR A 72 7.46 9.59 9.01
CA TYR A 72 7.24 9.31 7.61
C TYR A 72 7.79 10.42 6.71
N THR A 73 7.93 10.09 5.44
CA THR A 73 8.14 11.06 4.36
C THR A 73 7.06 10.87 3.31
N SER A 74 6.80 11.89 2.52
CA SER A 74 5.74 11.85 1.52
C SER A 74 6.11 12.63 0.28
N TYR A 75 5.47 12.26 -0.84
CA TYR A 75 5.50 12.99 -2.09
C TYR A 75 4.25 12.65 -2.89
N THR A 76 4.03 13.36 -3.99
CA THR A 76 2.89 13.10 -4.87
C THR A 76 3.35 12.88 -6.30
N PHE A 77 2.57 12.12 -7.07
CA PHE A 77 2.69 12.07 -8.52
C PHE A 77 1.31 11.93 -9.15
N GLU A 78 1.20 12.31 -10.39
CA GLU A 78 -0.04 12.21 -11.14
C GLU A 78 0.11 11.21 -12.27
N THR A 79 -0.99 10.55 -12.61
CA THR A 79 -1.06 9.65 -13.77
C THR A 79 -2.43 9.65 -14.40
N THR A 80 -2.45 9.51 -15.71
CA THR A 80 -3.67 9.24 -16.49
C THR A 80 -3.76 7.78 -16.92
N ASP A 81 -2.76 6.97 -16.57
CA ASP A 81 -2.75 5.55 -16.92
C ASP A 81 -3.79 4.79 -16.09
N ARG A 82 -4.61 4.03 -16.79
CA ARG A 82 -5.71 3.26 -16.26
C ARG A 82 -5.65 1.84 -16.81
N SER A 83 -6.12 0.87 -16.03
CA SER A 83 -6.28 -0.49 -16.56
C SER A 83 -7.33 -0.51 -17.68
N PRO A 84 -7.34 -1.53 -18.56
CA PRO A 84 -8.35 -1.64 -19.60
C PRO A 84 -9.79 -1.64 -19.04
N GLU A 85 -10.02 -2.28 -17.89
CA GLU A 85 -11.34 -2.29 -17.24
C GLU A 85 -11.74 -0.89 -16.76
N GLU A 86 -10.81 -0.17 -16.13
CA GLU A 86 -11.03 1.21 -15.67
C GLU A 86 -11.28 2.17 -16.83
N LEU A 87 -10.53 2.03 -17.93
CA LEU A 87 -10.76 2.84 -19.14
C LEU A 87 -12.14 2.64 -19.73
N GLU A 88 -12.64 1.40 -19.71
CA GLU A 88 -13.99 1.10 -20.19
C GLU A 88 -15.06 1.72 -19.30
N GLU A 89 -14.87 1.67 -17.99
CA GLU A 89 -15.76 2.34 -17.03
C GLU A 89 -15.75 3.85 -17.22
N ASP A 90 -14.57 4.45 -17.33
CA ASP A 90 -14.40 5.89 -17.57
C ASP A 90 -15.12 6.33 -18.86
N ARG A 91 -15.03 5.51 -19.91
CA ARG A 91 -15.69 5.76 -21.19
C ARG A 91 -17.20 5.72 -21.05
N LYS A 92 -17.73 4.75 -20.31
CA LYS A 92 -19.17 4.65 -20.03
C LYS A 92 -19.70 5.85 -19.25
N GLU A 93 -18.91 6.34 -18.31
CA GLU A 93 -19.23 7.52 -17.51
C GLU A 93 -18.99 8.84 -18.25
N GLY A 94 -18.31 8.82 -19.41
CA GLY A 94 -17.98 10.01 -20.18
C GLY A 94 -16.95 10.89 -19.50
N VAL A 95 -16.01 10.31 -18.74
CA VAL A 95 -15.00 11.02 -17.97
C VAL A 95 -13.58 10.70 -18.46
N HIS A 96 -12.69 11.68 -18.31
CA HIS A 96 -11.26 11.51 -18.45
C HIS A 96 -10.63 11.71 -17.07
N VAL A 97 -10.08 10.64 -16.51
CA VAL A 97 -9.64 10.60 -15.11
C VAL A 97 -8.13 10.83 -15.00
N THR A 98 -7.77 11.78 -14.14
CA THR A 98 -6.40 11.94 -13.64
C THR A 98 -6.38 11.48 -12.19
N ILE A 99 -5.43 10.61 -11.85
CA ILE A 99 -5.22 10.16 -10.47
C ILE A 99 -4.04 10.91 -9.87
N VAL A 100 -4.27 11.55 -8.73
CA VAL A 100 -3.21 12.10 -7.88
C VAL A 100 -2.91 11.07 -6.80
N TYR A 101 -1.71 10.50 -6.85
CA TYR A 101 -1.23 9.58 -5.81
C TYR A 101 -0.47 10.33 -4.75
N HIS A 102 -0.88 10.17 -3.50
CA HIS A 102 -0.17 10.64 -2.31
C HIS A 102 0.60 9.45 -1.73
N VAL A 103 1.92 9.49 -1.84
CA VAL A 103 2.78 8.40 -1.38
C VAL A 103 3.30 8.73 0.01
N PHE A 104 3.09 7.81 0.95
CA PHE A 104 3.58 7.91 2.33
C PHE A 104 4.49 6.74 2.61
N ILE A 105 5.74 7.03 2.95
CA ILE A 105 6.72 6.02 3.35
C ILE A 105 6.86 6.10 4.86
N PHE A 106 6.42 5.06 5.56
CA PHE A 106 6.40 5.02 7.02
C PHE A 106 7.58 4.20 7.55
N PHE A 107 8.27 4.76 8.53
CA PHE A 107 9.33 4.03 9.22
C PHE A 107 8.75 3.05 10.23
N MET A 108 9.26 1.81 10.20
CA MET A 108 8.96 0.78 11.20
C MET A 108 10.27 0.31 11.84
N LYS A 109 10.35 0.48 13.17
CA LYS A 109 11.46 -0.09 13.95
C LYS A 109 11.11 -1.52 14.35
N ILE A 110 11.41 -2.47 13.47
CA ILE A 110 11.12 -3.90 13.68
C ILE A 110 12.32 -4.76 13.28
N SER A 111 12.56 -5.82 14.06
CA SER A 111 13.55 -6.84 13.74
C SER A 111 13.02 -7.82 12.68
N ALA A 112 13.91 -8.67 12.15
CA ALA A 112 13.50 -9.75 11.25
C ALA A 112 12.48 -10.70 11.91
N HIS A 113 12.65 -10.96 13.21
CA HIS A 113 11.70 -11.79 13.97
C HIS A 113 10.31 -11.13 14.06
N GLU A 114 10.26 -9.83 14.35
CA GLU A 114 9.01 -9.07 14.41
C GLU A 114 8.32 -9.00 13.04
N GLN A 115 9.07 -8.93 11.94
CA GLN A 115 8.52 -9.04 10.58
C GLN A 115 7.78 -10.37 10.38
N GLN A 116 8.40 -11.47 10.81
CA GLN A 116 7.78 -12.80 10.73
C GLN A 116 6.52 -12.90 11.60
N ASP A 117 6.54 -12.28 12.78
CA ASP A 117 5.37 -12.24 13.67
C ASP A 117 4.21 -11.47 13.04
N ILE A 118 4.49 -10.36 12.38
CA ILE A 118 3.47 -9.57 11.67
C ILE A 118 2.85 -10.40 10.55
N VAL A 119 3.66 -11.09 9.76
CA VAL A 119 3.16 -11.97 8.68
C VAL A 119 2.31 -13.12 9.25
N ARG A 120 2.73 -13.73 10.36
CA ARG A 120 1.94 -14.77 11.03
C ARG A 120 0.60 -14.25 11.52
N LYS A 121 0.56 -13.06 12.12
CA LYS A 121 -0.68 -12.41 12.56
C LYS A 121 -1.61 -12.11 11.37
N PHE A 122 -1.05 -11.64 10.28
CA PHE A 122 -1.82 -11.41 9.05
C PHE A 122 -2.47 -12.70 8.55
N ASN A 123 -1.73 -13.80 8.52
CA ASN A 123 -2.24 -15.11 8.09
C ASN A 123 -3.29 -15.64 9.07
N TYR A 124 -3.11 -15.41 10.37
CA TYR A 124 -4.09 -15.78 11.39
C TYR A 124 -5.43 -15.03 11.20
N GLU A 125 -5.36 -13.72 10.97
CA GLU A 125 -6.56 -12.92 10.70
C GLU A 125 -7.22 -13.32 9.38
N LYS A 126 -6.45 -13.71 8.36
CA LYS A 126 -6.98 -14.29 7.12
C LYS A 126 -7.77 -15.57 7.39
N ALA A 127 -7.21 -16.47 8.19
CA ALA A 127 -7.89 -17.73 8.54
C ALA A 127 -9.21 -17.48 9.27
N LYS A 128 -9.27 -16.47 10.14
CA LYS A 128 -10.51 -16.06 10.82
C LYS A 128 -11.55 -15.57 9.81
N VAL A 129 -11.15 -14.76 8.83
CA VAL A 129 -12.05 -14.29 7.77
C VAL A 129 -12.60 -15.47 6.96
N GLU A 130 -11.75 -16.40 6.56
CA GLU A 130 -12.15 -17.59 5.80
C GLU A 130 -13.13 -18.46 6.59
N LEU A 131 -12.88 -18.65 7.89
CA LEU A 131 -13.79 -19.40 8.75
C LEU A 131 -15.17 -18.74 8.87
N ARG A 132 -15.21 -17.42 9.04
CA ARG A 132 -16.46 -16.68 9.09
C ARG A 132 -17.23 -16.78 7.77
N LYS A 133 -16.54 -16.70 6.63
CA LYS A 133 -17.15 -16.89 5.32
C LYS A 133 -17.76 -18.27 5.18
N LYS A 134 -17.05 -19.32 5.63
CA LYS A 134 -17.53 -20.70 5.62
C LYS A 134 -18.80 -20.86 6.45
N ASP A 135 -18.86 -20.21 7.61
CA ASP A 135 -20.01 -20.24 8.52
C ASP A 135 -21.10 -19.22 8.15
N LYS A 136 -20.95 -18.52 7.00
CA LYS A 136 -21.88 -17.49 6.52
C LYS A 136 -22.09 -16.37 7.51
N LEU A 137 -21.06 -16.04 8.32
CA LEU A 137 -21.05 -14.93 9.26
C LEU A 137 -20.60 -13.63 8.56
N PRO A 138 -21.04 -12.45 9.05
CA PRO A 138 -20.60 -11.18 8.52
C PRO A 138 -19.08 -11.01 8.60
N ILE A 139 -18.48 -10.46 7.54
CA ILE A 139 -17.05 -10.13 7.49
C ILE A 139 -16.88 -8.65 7.11
N LYS A 140 -15.76 -8.07 7.55
CA LYS A 140 -15.34 -6.77 7.05
C LYS A 140 -14.76 -6.98 5.65
N ARG A 141 -15.47 -6.51 4.62
CA ARG A 141 -15.12 -6.77 3.21
C ARG A 141 -13.69 -6.36 2.87
N THR A 142 -13.23 -5.23 3.41
CA THR A 142 -11.88 -4.71 3.19
C THR A 142 -10.78 -5.62 3.75
N TYR A 143 -11.10 -6.52 4.70
CA TYR A 143 -10.17 -7.51 5.24
C TYR A 143 -9.98 -8.73 4.34
N ASP A 144 -10.70 -8.83 3.23
CA ASP A 144 -10.67 -9.95 2.28
C ASP A 144 -10.00 -9.59 0.94
N GLU A 145 -9.38 -8.44 0.84
CA GLU A 145 -8.80 -7.95 -0.41
C GLU A 145 -7.45 -8.57 -0.75
N ASN A 146 -6.62 -8.86 0.26
CA ASN A 146 -5.27 -9.40 0.07
C ASN A 146 -5.13 -10.79 0.66
N ASP A 147 -4.43 -11.68 -0.04
CA ASP A 147 -4.21 -13.05 0.42
C ASP A 147 -2.81 -13.30 0.99
N PHE A 148 -1.81 -12.51 0.63
CA PHE A 148 -0.47 -12.61 1.17
C PHE A 148 0.12 -11.26 1.54
N MET A 149 1.05 -11.29 2.49
CA MET A 149 1.85 -10.16 2.92
C MET A 149 3.31 -10.59 3.03
N SER A 150 4.22 -9.70 2.68
CA SER A 150 5.66 -9.94 2.77
C SER A 150 6.40 -8.64 3.09
N PHE A 151 7.58 -8.77 3.72
CA PHE A 151 8.55 -7.69 3.79
C PHE A 151 9.67 -8.01 2.81
N ASP A 152 9.76 -7.25 1.73
CA ASP A 152 10.66 -7.52 0.62
C ASP A 152 11.68 -6.39 0.42
N THR A 153 12.91 -6.77 0.07
CA THR A 153 13.81 -5.83 -0.61
C THR A 153 13.26 -5.54 -2.01
N LEU A 154 13.70 -4.46 -2.64
CA LEU A 154 13.28 -4.16 -4.01
C LEU A 154 13.68 -5.28 -4.99
N ASP A 155 14.85 -5.89 -4.80
CA ASP A 155 15.30 -7.00 -5.65
C ASP A 155 14.34 -8.19 -5.61
N ILE A 156 13.89 -8.57 -4.42
CA ILE A 156 12.92 -9.66 -4.24
C ILE A 156 11.56 -9.26 -4.81
N PHE A 157 11.10 -8.06 -4.50
CA PHE A 157 9.82 -7.55 -5.00
C PHE A 157 9.78 -7.51 -6.53
N ASN A 158 10.87 -7.09 -7.18
CA ASN A 158 10.98 -7.00 -8.62
C ASN A 158 10.93 -8.36 -9.34
N ARG A 159 11.17 -9.47 -8.64
CA ARG A 159 11.05 -10.83 -9.18
C ARG A 159 9.64 -11.40 -9.10
N LYS A 160 8.75 -10.75 -8.38
CA LYS A 160 7.36 -11.18 -8.21
C LYS A 160 6.49 -10.70 -9.37
N ASN A 161 5.33 -11.33 -9.52
CA ASN A 161 4.30 -10.84 -10.41
C ASN A 161 3.67 -9.59 -9.79
N ARG A 162 4.09 -8.42 -10.24
CA ARG A 162 3.69 -7.13 -9.68
C ARG A 162 2.59 -6.48 -10.50
N TRP A 163 1.82 -5.60 -9.86
CA TRP A 163 0.95 -4.67 -10.57
C TRP A 163 1.80 -3.54 -11.17
N ASP A 164 2.37 -3.80 -12.34
CA ASP A 164 3.39 -2.95 -12.97
C ASP A 164 2.89 -1.55 -13.33
N LEU A 165 1.59 -1.41 -13.62
CA LEU A 165 0.98 -0.13 -13.99
C LEU A 165 1.31 0.98 -12.96
N ILE A 166 1.26 0.68 -11.68
CA ILE A 166 1.52 1.64 -10.60
C ILE A 166 2.89 1.43 -9.96
N VAL A 167 3.30 0.18 -9.73
CA VAL A 167 4.59 -0.12 -9.09
C VAL A 167 5.74 0.51 -9.86
N ASN A 168 5.75 0.42 -11.18
CA ASN A 168 6.81 1.02 -12.00
C ASN A 168 6.85 2.54 -11.89
N LYS A 169 5.72 3.19 -11.69
CA LYS A 169 5.66 4.66 -11.48
C LYS A 169 6.26 5.08 -10.15
N VAL A 170 6.28 4.18 -9.18
CA VAL A 170 6.90 4.43 -7.87
C VAL A 170 8.41 4.16 -7.94
N ILE A 171 8.80 2.95 -8.34
CA ILE A 171 10.21 2.53 -8.28
C ILE A 171 11.10 3.20 -9.34
N ASN A 172 10.52 3.76 -10.39
CA ASN A 172 11.23 4.54 -11.42
C ASN A 172 11.18 6.05 -11.16
N ASN A 173 10.55 6.49 -10.09
CA ASN A 173 10.44 7.91 -9.75
C ASN A 173 11.58 8.32 -8.80
N PRO A 174 12.43 9.30 -9.17
CA PRO A 174 13.49 9.80 -8.28
C PRO A 174 12.99 10.30 -6.93
N ASP A 175 11.77 10.81 -6.86
CA ASP A 175 11.15 11.31 -5.62
C ASP A 175 10.96 10.19 -4.59
N PHE A 176 10.70 8.97 -5.04
CA PHE A 176 10.63 7.81 -4.14
C PHE A 176 11.95 7.60 -3.38
N TYR A 177 13.07 7.62 -4.11
CA TYR A 177 14.39 7.43 -3.50
C TYR A 177 14.81 8.61 -2.64
N SER A 178 14.47 9.84 -3.02
CA SER A 178 14.71 11.03 -2.22
C SER A 178 13.95 10.96 -0.89
N ALA A 179 12.68 10.58 -0.93
CA ALA A 179 11.85 10.42 0.26
C ALA A 179 12.36 9.27 1.14
N LEU A 180 12.74 8.16 0.53
CA LEU A 180 13.30 6.99 1.24
C LEU A 180 14.61 7.34 1.95
N ASN A 181 15.52 8.02 1.27
CA ASN A 181 16.81 8.43 1.84
C ASN A 181 16.61 9.44 2.97
N SER A 182 15.68 10.38 2.81
CA SER A 182 15.32 11.33 3.87
C SER A 182 14.80 10.60 5.10
N LEU A 183 13.91 9.62 4.92
CA LEU A 183 13.36 8.82 6.01
C LEU A 183 14.46 8.02 6.70
N ASN A 184 15.38 7.43 5.94
CA ASN A 184 16.51 6.68 6.47
C ASN A 184 17.36 7.56 7.39
N ARG A 185 17.71 8.77 6.98
CA ARG A 185 18.46 9.73 7.80
C ARG A 185 17.69 10.13 9.06
N LYS A 186 16.42 10.46 8.94
CA LYS A 186 15.56 10.83 10.08
C LYS A 186 15.43 9.72 11.10
N SER A 187 15.42 8.45 10.66
CA SER A 187 15.25 7.29 11.53
C SER A 187 16.51 6.91 12.28
N PHE A 188 17.67 7.47 11.93
CA PHE A 188 18.98 7.03 12.43
C PHE A 188 19.09 7.05 13.96
N ASN A 189 18.52 8.07 14.60
CA ASN A 189 18.59 8.24 16.06
C ASN A 189 17.56 7.40 16.83
N ILE A 190 16.65 6.70 16.16
CA ILE A 190 15.56 5.93 16.79
C ILE A 190 15.55 4.45 16.39
N ARG A 191 16.56 4.01 15.66
CA ARG A 191 16.71 2.59 15.28
C ARG A 191 17.07 1.72 16.48
#